data_3f28b0be094fb4c5acb373ae2cedec07
#
_entry.id   3f28b0be094fb4c5acb373ae2cedec07
#
_cell.length_a   1.000
_cell.length_b   1.000
_cell.length_c   1.000
_cell.angle_alpha   90.00
_cell.angle_beta   90.00
_cell.angle_gamma   90.00
#
_symmetry.space_group_name_H-M   'P 1'
#
loop_
_entity.id
_entity.type
_entity.pdbx_description
1 polymer ?
#
loop_
_entity_poly.entity_id
_entity_poly.type
_entity_poly.pdbx_seq_one_letter_code
_entity_poly.pdbx_strand_id
1 'polypeptide(L)'
;VVDVTVILDGLASKSSEKLDWRNSIVDLMKLVGMDSSHSARIELAKELHYIGSTGDSATMNIWLHQQVIKKVSENGGKVPQELLKS
;
A
#
# COMPACT_ATOMS: atom_id res chain seq x y z
N VAL A 1 -0.79 13.01 -14.27
CA VAL A 1 -0.98 12.54 -12.88
C VAL A 1 -2.33 11.87 -12.76
N VAL A 2 -2.34 10.67 -12.26
CA VAL A 2 -3.57 9.88 -12.10
C VAL A 2 -4.21 10.22 -10.75
N ASP A 3 -5.52 10.40 -10.74
CA ASP A 3 -6.25 10.59 -9.49
C ASP A 3 -6.46 9.24 -8.82
N VAL A 4 -5.54 8.88 -7.90
CA VAL A 4 -5.60 7.60 -7.20
C VAL A 4 -6.86 7.46 -6.34
N THR A 5 -7.42 8.56 -5.86
CA THR A 5 -8.63 8.51 -5.06
C THR A 5 -9.78 7.88 -5.83
N VAL A 6 -9.99 8.32 -7.07
CA VAL A 6 -11.04 7.76 -7.94
C VAL A 6 -10.80 6.29 -8.22
N ILE A 7 -9.56 5.93 -8.52
CA ILE A 7 -9.21 4.54 -8.85
C ILE A 7 -9.40 3.63 -7.65
N LEU A 8 -8.87 4.03 -6.49
CA LEU A 8 -8.95 3.21 -5.29
C LEU A 8 -10.37 3.12 -4.75
N ASP A 9 -11.14 4.19 -4.81
CA ASP A 9 -12.56 4.15 -4.45
C ASP A 9 -13.35 3.22 -5.37
N GLY A 10 -13.02 3.21 -6.66
CA GLY A 10 -13.63 2.29 -7.61
C GLY A 10 -13.34 0.84 -7.26
N LEU A 11 -12.09 0.52 -6.91
CA LEU A 11 -11.72 -0.83 -6.48
C LEU A 11 -12.40 -1.20 -5.17
N ALA A 12 -12.47 -0.27 -4.22
CA ALA A 12 -13.10 -0.52 -2.92
C ALA A 12 -14.59 -0.81 -3.09
N SER A 13 -15.26 -0.13 -4.01
CA SER A 13 -16.70 -0.35 -4.24
C SER A 13 -16.99 -1.74 -4.81
N LYS A 14 -16.01 -2.35 -5.47
CA LYS A 14 -16.13 -3.70 -6.04
C LYS A 14 -15.70 -4.80 -5.07
N SER A 15 -15.06 -4.43 -3.97
CA SER A 15 -14.58 -5.39 -2.98
C SER A 15 -15.72 -5.90 -2.12
N SER A 16 -15.71 -7.19 -1.78
CA SER A 16 -16.65 -7.76 -0.84
C SER A 16 -16.35 -7.37 0.61
N GLU A 17 -15.12 -6.93 0.87
CA GLU A 17 -14.71 -6.42 2.18
C GLU A 17 -14.81 -4.91 2.21
N LYS A 18 -15.12 -4.36 3.39
CA LYS A 18 -15.13 -2.92 3.59
C LYS A 18 -13.72 -2.45 3.93
N LEU A 19 -12.96 -2.09 2.90
CA LEU A 19 -11.56 -1.72 3.04
C LEU A 19 -11.41 -0.21 3.19
N ASP A 20 -10.77 0.20 4.28
CA ASP A 20 -10.48 1.61 4.57
C ASP A 20 -9.07 1.97 4.10
N TRP A 21 -8.87 2.01 2.79
CA TRP A 21 -7.56 2.24 2.20
C TRP A 21 -6.98 3.63 2.52
N ARG A 22 -7.85 4.59 2.89
CA ARG A 22 -7.40 5.96 3.18
C ARG A 22 -6.63 6.03 4.50
N ASN A 23 -6.93 5.16 5.46
CA ASN A 23 -6.37 5.22 6.81
C ASN A 23 -5.61 3.97 7.21
N SER A 24 -5.70 2.89 6.46
CA SER A 24 -5.09 1.60 6.82
C SER A 24 -4.21 1.07 5.72
N ILE A 25 -2.91 0.91 6.03
CA ILE A 25 -1.97 0.28 5.08
C ILE A 25 -2.37 -1.17 4.80
N VAL A 26 -2.86 -1.88 5.79
CA VAL A 26 -3.31 -3.26 5.61
C VAL A 26 -4.44 -3.32 4.60
N ASP A 27 -5.44 -2.47 4.75
CA ASP A 27 -6.58 -2.41 3.84
C ASP A 27 -6.16 -1.95 2.45
N LEU A 28 -5.25 -0.97 2.37
CA LEU A 28 -4.72 -0.51 1.09
C LEU A 28 -4.00 -1.64 0.34
N MET A 29 -3.15 -2.40 1.04
CA MET A 29 -2.42 -3.50 0.42
C MET A 29 -3.37 -4.59 -0.04
N LYS A 30 -4.40 -4.92 0.73
CA LYS A 30 -5.43 -5.88 0.33
C LYS A 30 -6.16 -5.41 -0.92
N LEU A 31 -6.50 -4.14 -0.98
CA LEU A 31 -7.24 -3.56 -2.10
C LEU A 31 -6.47 -3.66 -3.41
N VAL A 32 -5.16 -3.46 -3.36
CA VAL A 32 -4.31 -3.51 -4.56
C VAL A 32 -3.70 -4.89 -4.82
N GLY A 33 -4.12 -5.91 -4.06
CA GLY A 33 -3.71 -7.29 -4.30
C GLY A 33 -2.35 -7.68 -3.75
N MET A 34 -1.84 -6.95 -2.75
CA MET A 34 -0.57 -7.26 -2.11
C MET A 34 -0.77 -8.07 -0.83
N ASP A 35 0.23 -8.88 -0.46
CA ASP A 35 0.26 -9.53 0.84
C ASP A 35 0.40 -8.45 1.93
N SER A 36 -0.55 -8.40 2.85
CA SER A 36 -0.59 -7.39 3.91
C SER A 36 -0.11 -7.89 5.26
N SER A 37 0.53 -9.06 5.32
CA SER A 37 1.07 -9.59 6.57
C SER A 37 2.15 -8.67 7.14
N HIS A 38 2.43 -8.82 8.44
CA HIS A 38 3.45 -8.01 9.10
C HIS A 38 4.83 -8.20 8.45
N SER A 39 5.21 -9.45 8.16
CA SER A 39 6.49 -9.73 7.50
C SER A 39 6.55 -9.14 6.10
N ALA A 40 5.45 -9.20 5.34
CA ALA A 40 5.40 -8.59 4.01
C ALA A 40 5.56 -7.08 4.08
N ARG A 41 4.96 -6.43 5.09
CA ARG A 41 5.12 -4.98 5.27
C ARG A 41 6.55 -4.59 5.61
N ILE A 42 7.24 -5.38 6.42
CA ILE A 42 8.65 -5.14 6.74
C ILE A 42 9.51 -5.29 5.46
N GLU A 43 9.27 -6.34 4.70
CA GLU A 43 9.98 -6.56 3.44
C GLU A 43 9.77 -5.40 2.46
N LEU A 44 8.53 -4.95 2.34
CA LEU A 44 8.20 -3.83 1.47
C LEU A 44 8.92 -2.54 1.92
N ALA A 45 8.94 -2.29 3.23
CA ALA A 45 9.63 -1.12 3.77
C ALA A 45 11.12 -1.15 3.42
N LYS A 46 11.77 -2.31 3.55
CA LYS A 46 13.18 -2.46 3.17
C LYS A 46 13.39 -2.22 1.69
N GLU A 47 12.50 -2.75 0.87
CA GLU A 47 12.57 -2.59 -0.59
C GLU A 47 12.43 -1.12 -1.01
N LEU A 48 11.64 -0.36 -0.28
CA LEU A 48 11.43 1.07 -0.52
C LEU A 48 12.43 1.95 0.23
N HIS A 49 13.45 1.34 0.82
CA HIS A 49 14.56 2.04 1.50
C HIS A 49 14.13 2.79 2.76
N TYR A 50 13.22 2.20 3.54
CA TYR A 50 12.83 2.77 4.81
C TYR A 50 14.02 2.77 5.78
N ILE A 51 14.34 3.93 6.33
CA ILE A 51 15.48 4.11 7.23
C ILE A 51 15.10 4.14 8.69
N GLY A 52 13.82 4.11 9.02
CA GLY A 52 13.34 4.09 10.39
C GLY A 52 13.37 2.68 10.99
N SER A 53 12.90 2.58 12.23
CA SER A 53 12.84 1.29 12.92
C SER A 53 11.63 0.47 12.44
N THR A 54 11.88 -0.74 11.97
CA THR A 54 10.80 -1.67 11.62
C THR A 54 10.11 -2.23 12.86
N GLY A 55 10.72 -2.07 14.04
CA GLY A 55 10.10 -2.42 15.31
C GLY A 55 9.00 -1.45 15.73
N ASP A 56 9.01 -0.22 15.20
CA ASP A 56 7.94 0.76 15.42
C ASP A 56 6.94 0.62 14.27
N SER A 57 6.02 -0.33 14.41
CA SER A 57 5.08 -0.64 13.33
C SER A 57 4.13 0.52 13.02
N ALA A 58 3.75 1.31 14.02
CA ALA A 58 2.84 2.44 13.78
C ALA A 58 3.46 3.46 12.83
N THR A 59 4.71 3.86 13.10
CA THR A 59 5.44 4.82 12.26
C THR A 59 5.72 4.23 10.88
N MET A 60 6.16 2.98 10.84
CA MET A 60 6.43 2.28 9.58
C MET A 60 5.17 2.20 8.71
N ASN A 61 4.02 1.88 9.32
CA ASN A 61 2.77 1.74 8.58
C ASN A 61 2.31 3.07 7.97
N ILE A 62 2.47 4.18 8.69
CA ILE A 62 2.14 5.52 8.16
C ILE A 62 3.02 5.83 6.96
N TRP A 63 4.31 5.57 7.09
CA TRP A 63 5.27 5.80 6.00
C TRP A 63 4.95 4.92 4.78
N LEU A 64 4.68 3.61 5.01
CA LEU A 64 4.32 2.69 3.94
C LEU A 64 3.07 3.11 3.19
N HIS A 65 2.07 3.56 3.94
CA HIS A 65 0.81 4.01 3.35
C HIS A 65 1.06 5.12 2.32
N GLN A 66 1.86 6.12 2.71
CA GLN A 66 2.22 7.22 1.83
C GLN A 66 3.00 6.75 0.60
N GLN A 67 3.95 5.83 0.80
CA GLN A 67 4.79 5.33 -0.29
C GLN A 67 4.00 4.47 -1.28
N VAL A 68 3.11 3.63 -0.80
CA VAL A 68 2.30 2.78 -1.69
C VAL A 68 1.36 3.66 -2.53
N ILE A 69 0.72 4.65 -1.91
CA ILE A 69 -0.15 5.58 -2.65
C ILE A 69 0.66 6.32 -3.72
N LYS A 70 1.86 6.80 -3.37
CA LYS A 70 2.72 7.49 -4.31
C LYS A 70 3.10 6.58 -5.49
N LYS A 71 3.49 5.33 -5.22
CA LYS A 71 3.86 4.38 -6.26
C LYS A 71 2.69 4.04 -7.18
N VAL A 72 1.51 3.86 -6.62
CA VAL A 72 0.31 3.62 -7.42
C VAL A 72 0.00 4.82 -8.31
N SER A 73 0.11 6.03 -7.77
CA SER A 73 -0.10 7.26 -8.53
C SER A 73 0.90 7.39 -9.69
N GLU A 74 2.17 7.09 -9.42
CA GLU A 74 3.21 7.17 -10.45
C GLU A 74 3.06 6.10 -11.52
N ASN A 75 2.43 4.98 -11.20
CA ASN A 75 2.27 3.83 -12.09
C ASN A 75 0.88 3.73 -12.71
N GLY A 76 0.23 4.86 -12.91
CA GLY A 76 -1.04 4.92 -13.63
C GLY A 76 -2.22 4.27 -12.90
N GLY A 77 -2.15 4.19 -11.57
CA GLY A 77 -3.23 3.61 -10.77
C GLY A 77 -3.07 2.13 -10.49
N LYS A 78 -1.91 1.56 -10.78
CA LYS A 78 -1.60 0.15 -10.54
C LYS A 78 -0.36 0.03 -9.68
N VAL A 79 -0.27 -1.05 -8.91
CA VAL A 79 0.95 -1.35 -8.15
C VAL A 79 2.04 -1.78 -9.13
N PRO A 80 3.26 -1.21 -9.04
CA PRO A 80 4.37 -1.70 -9.86
C PRO A 80 4.64 -3.18 -9.61
N GLN A 81 4.90 -3.92 -10.68
CA GLN A 81 5.13 -5.37 -10.58
C GLN A 81 6.26 -5.73 -9.63
N GLU A 82 7.28 -4.90 -9.55
CA GLU A 82 8.41 -5.13 -8.66
C GLU A 82 8.00 -5.21 -7.19
N LEU A 83 6.90 -4.54 -6.79
CA LEU A 83 6.38 -4.62 -5.43
C LEU A 83 5.53 -5.86 -5.19
N LEU A 84 5.01 -6.46 -6.24
CA LEU A 84 4.18 -7.66 -6.14
C LEU A 84 4.99 -8.95 -5.97
N LYS A 85 6.30 -8.89 -6.20
CA LYS A 85 7.17 -10.05 -6.15
C LYS A 85 7.65 -10.42 -4.75
N SER A 86 7.43 -9.58 -3.81
CA SER A 86 7.90 -9.80 -2.43
C SER A 86 7.10 -10.85 -1.68
#